data_11c9367527265dd198c2a965316e5989
#
_entry.id   11c9367527265dd198c2a965316e5989
#
_cell.length_a   1.000
_cell.length_b   1.000
_cell.length_c   1.000
_cell.angle_alpha   90.00
_cell.angle_beta   90.00
_cell.angle_gamma   90.00
#
_symmetry.space_group_name_H-M   'P 1'
#
loop_
_entity.id
_entity.type
_entity.pdbx_description
1 polymer ?
#
loop_
_entity_poly.entity_id
_entity_poly.type
_entity_poly.pdbx_seq_one_letter_code
_entity_poly.pdbx_strand_id
1 'polypeptide(L)'
;MVIFMKKLSVKSFLLLSVSLAAVILNSCTNSKKLFVAEDLTAENLFTVNIEGPAFDKNGQLYVVNYQHDGTIGKVAPDGTCSLFIELPEGSVANCIQFDSKGNMFLPDFTGHNILHVDMLTEKVSVFCHEPLMYSPNDLCMNSKGQLFASDPDWKREIGQLWRIDTDGKPVLIETNMGTTNGIELSPDEKTLYVNESVQLNVWKYDVDEKGNISGKKLFYKFDDFGLDGMKCDKNGNLYITRWGKGTIVVLSPEGKFIREISLKGKKCSNLVFGGDKGKTVFVTLQDRKGMEKFENNIPGKKY
;
A
#
# COMPACT_ATOMS: atom_id res chain seq x y z
N MET A 1 -21.84 -46.26 -94.34
CA MET A 1 -20.99 -45.40 -93.53
C MET A 1 -21.81 -45.02 -92.26
N VAL A 2 -21.53 -45.72 -91.16
CA VAL A 2 -22.36 -45.77 -89.99
C VAL A 2 -21.75 -44.87 -88.95
N ILE A 3 -22.51 -43.90 -88.41
CA ILE A 3 -22.12 -43.00 -87.37
C ILE A 3 -22.67 -43.55 -86.07
N PHE A 4 -21.75 -43.89 -85.11
CA PHE A 4 -22.14 -44.31 -83.77
C PHE A 4 -22.15 -43.06 -82.83
N MET A 5 -23.36 -42.79 -82.26
CA MET A 5 -23.51 -41.85 -81.14
C MET A 5 -23.23 -42.55 -79.83
N LYS A 6 -22.27 -42.05 -79.06
CA LYS A 6 -22.05 -42.46 -77.70
C LYS A 6 -22.74 -41.51 -76.75
N LYS A 7 -23.56 -42.11 -75.85
CA LYS A 7 -24.26 -41.43 -74.73
C LYS A 7 -23.26 -40.83 -73.73
N LEU A 8 -23.46 -39.53 -73.39
CA LEU A 8 -22.82 -38.91 -72.22
C LEU A 8 -23.60 -39.22 -70.95
N SER A 9 -22.95 -39.74 -69.94
CA SER A 9 -23.44 -39.95 -68.58
C SER A 9 -23.32 -38.65 -67.75
N VAL A 10 -24.42 -38.22 -67.19
CA VAL A 10 -24.53 -37.10 -66.28
C VAL A 10 -24.05 -37.56 -64.91
N LYS A 11 -22.90 -37.07 -64.45
CA LYS A 11 -22.48 -37.21 -63.08
C LYS A 11 -23.00 -36.06 -62.27
N SER A 12 -23.82 -36.37 -61.30
CA SER A 12 -24.33 -35.45 -60.27
C SER A 12 -23.17 -34.91 -59.40
N PHE A 13 -22.98 -33.59 -59.44
CA PHE A 13 -22.13 -32.91 -58.45
C PHE A 13 -22.96 -32.62 -57.18
N LEU A 14 -22.64 -33.32 -56.10
CA LEU A 14 -23.11 -33.01 -54.77
C LEU A 14 -22.30 -31.83 -54.22
N LEU A 15 -22.88 -30.63 -54.15
CA LEU A 15 -22.26 -29.51 -53.44
C LEU A 15 -22.44 -29.73 -51.94
N LEU A 16 -21.37 -30.03 -51.26
CA LEU A 16 -21.27 -30.03 -49.81
C LEU A 16 -21.09 -28.58 -49.35
N SER A 17 -22.16 -27.93 -48.85
CA SER A 17 -22.08 -26.64 -48.20
C SER A 17 -21.56 -26.83 -46.77
N VAL A 18 -20.26 -26.53 -46.54
CA VAL A 18 -19.68 -26.43 -45.19
C VAL A 18 -20.11 -25.09 -44.65
N SER A 19 -21.11 -25.08 -43.79
CA SER A 19 -21.48 -23.93 -42.99
C SER A 19 -20.43 -23.74 -41.87
N LEU A 20 -19.51 -22.77 -42.07
CA LEU A 20 -18.57 -22.32 -41.07
C LEU A 20 -19.33 -21.49 -40.01
N ALA A 21 -19.79 -22.16 -38.95
CA ALA A 21 -20.32 -21.46 -37.78
C ALA A 21 -19.14 -20.76 -37.08
N ALA A 22 -19.00 -19.45 -37.32
CA ALA A 22 -18.09 -18.60 -36.54
C ALA A 22 -18.63 -18.52 -35.09
N VAL A 23 -18.03 -19.29 -34.20
CA VAL A 23 -18.21 -19.12 -32.76
C VAL A 23 -17.53 -17.82 -32.38
N ILE A 24 -18.29 -16.73 -32.32
CA ILE A 24 -17.85 -15.49 -31.72
C ILE A 24 -17.75 -15.74 -30.21
N LEU A 25 -16.57 -16.10 -29.74
CA LEU A 25 -16.25 -16.06 -28.34
C LEU A 25 -16.29 -14.58 -27.92
N ASN A 26 -17.45 -14.13 -27.45
CA ASN A 26 -17.52 -12.90 -26.67
C ASN A 26 -16.72 -13.13 -25.38
N SER A 27 -15.42 -12.87 -25.43
CA SER A 27 -14.65 -12.63 -24.23
C SER A 27 -15.19 -11.31 -23.64
N CYS A 28 -16.17 -11.41 -22.75
CA CYS A 28 -16.46 -10.33 -21.81
C CYS A 28 -15.21 -10.10 -21.00
N THR A 29 -14.29 -9.29 -21.51
CA THR A 29 -13.28 -8.66 -20.68
C THR A 29 -14.05 -7.73 -19.76
N ASN A 30 -14.34 -8.21 -18.53
CA ASN A 30 -14.81 -7.37 -17.46
C ASN A 30 -13.71 -6.35 -17.22
N SER A 31 -13.74 -5.21 -17.92
CA SER A 31 -12.81 -4.12 -17.68
C SER A 31 -13.10 -3.64 -16.26
N LYS A 32 -12.17 -3.95 -15.33
CA LYS A 32 -12.26 -3.48 -13.95
C LYS A 32 -12.45 -1.97 -13.98
N LYS A 33 -13.45 -1.49 -13.25
CA LYS A 33 -13.72 -0.05 -13.15
C LYS A 33 -12.60 0.60 -12.34
N LEU A 34 -11.96 1.61 -12.92
CA LEU A 34 -10.91 2.37 -12.22
C LEU A 34 -11.53 3.20 -11.08
N PHE A 35 -10.82 3.28 -9.97
CA PHE A 35 -11.15 4.15 -8.82
C PHE A 35 -12.50 3.83 -8.14
N VAL A 36 -12.95 2.59 -8.25
CA VAL A 36 -14.17 2.10 -7.58
C VAL A 36 -13.75 1.07 -6.54
N ALA A 37 -13.98 1.37 -5.26
CA ALA A 37 -13.62 0.49 -4.16
C ALA A 37 -14.55 -0.74 -4.07
N GLU A 38 -13.95 -1.89 -3.85
CA GLU A 38 -14.63 -3.16 -3.58
C GLU A 38 -14.03 -3.83 -2.34
N ASP A 39 -14.81 -4.68 -1.68
CA ASP A 39 -14.33 -5.44 -0.54
C ASP A 39 -13.25 -6.42 -0.99
N LEU A 40 -12.14 -6.48 -0.25
CA LEU A 40 -11.12 -7.51 -0.41
C LEU A 40 -11.34 -8.62 0.61
N THR A 41 -11.51 -8.27 1.89
CA THR A 41 -11.68 -9.23 2.99
C THR A 41 -13.10 -9.17 3.55
N ALA A 42 -13.49 -10.19 4.30
CA ALA A 42 -14.62 -10.07 5.20
C ALA A 42 -14.32 -9.03 6.30
N GLU A 43 -15.37 -8.52 6.93
CA GLU A 43 -15.25 -7.63 8.09
C GLU A 43 -14.88 -8.40 9.36
N ASN A 44 -14.33 -7.69 10.35
CA ASN A 44 -13.97 -8.21 11.68
C ASN A 44 -12.92 -9.33 11.68
N LEU A 45 -12.05 -9.39 10.68
CA LEU A 45 -10.91 -10.30 10.66
C LEU A 45 -9.68 -9.73 11.38
N PHE A 46 -9.65 -8.41 11.54
CA PHE A 46 -8.57 -7.66 12.21
C PHE A 46 -9.12 -6.95 13.44
N THR A 47 -8.23 -6.28 14.19
CA THR A 47 -8.65 -5.40 15.28
C THR A 47 -9.01 -4.00 14.74
N VAL A 48 -9.42 -3.09 15.65
CA VAL A 48 -9.59 -1.66 15.32
C VAL A 48 -8.26 -0.96 15.00
N ASN A 49 -7.13 -1.63 15.24
CA ASN A 49 -5.79 -1.15 14.97
C ASN A 49 -5.21 -1.75 13.67
N ILE A 50 -6.08 -2.21 12.76
CA ILE A 50 -5.64 -2.68 11.43
C ILE A 50 -4.89 -1.56 10.71
N GLU A 51 -3.66 -1.85 10.28
CA GLU A 51 -2.71 -0.89 9.73
C GLU A 51 -1.68 -1.53 8.79
N GLY A 52 -0.79 -0.72 8.27
CA GLY A 52 0.47 -1.04 7.65
C GLY A 52 0.47 -2.16 6.62
N PRO A 53 -0.40 -2.14 5.59
CA PRO A 53 -0.39 -3.16 4.56
C PRO A 53 0.89 -3.08 3.73
N ALA A 54 1.53 -4.21 3.45
CA ALA A 54 2.71 -4.27 2.60
C ALA A 54 2.79 -5.58 1.83
N PHE A 55 3.33 -5.50 0.60
CA PHE A 55 3.65 -6.67 -0.21
C PHE A 55 5.11 -7.04 -0.07
N ASP A 56 5.38 -8.33 0.08
CA ASP A 56 6.73 -8.87 -0.09
C ASP A 56 7.11 -8.97 -1.59
N LYS A 57 8.35 -9.34 -1.86
CA LYS A 57 8.87 -9.50 -3.23
C LYS A 57 8.18 -10.62 -4.03
N ASN A 58 7.45 -11.52 -3.38
CA ASN A 58 6.73 -12.62 -4.02
C ASN A 58 5.26 -12.27 -4.29
N GLY A 59 4.82 -11.06 -3.89
CA GLY A 59 3.45 -10.59 -4.06
C GLY A 59 2.48 -11.08 -2.97
N GLN A 60 3.00 -11.54 -1.82
CA GLN A 60 2.17 -11.85 -0.66
C GLN A 60 1.89 -10.57 0.13
N LEU A 61 0.61 -10.30 0.40
CA LEU A 61 0.17 -9.18 1.23
C LEU A 61 0.21 -9.54 2.71
N TYR A 62 0.81 -8.66 3.50
CA TYR A 62 0.85 -8.72 4.96
C TYR A 62 0.19 -7.48 5.54
N VAL A 63 -0.45 -7.65 6.72
CA VAL A 63 -1.19 -6.59 7.42
C VAL A 63 -1.04 -6.80 8.92
N VAL A 64 -0.87 -5.72 9.69
CA VAL A 64 -0.73 -5.82 11.15
C VAL A 64 -2.08 -6.02 11.84
N ASN A 65 -2.03 -6.59 13.05
CA ASN A 65 -3.13 -6.74 14.00
C ASN A 65 -4.29 -7.65 13.51
N TYR A 66 -3.93 -8.82 12.96
CA TYR A 66 -4.86 -9.88 12.58
C TYR A 66 -5.42 -10.58 13.84
N GLN A 67 -6.75 -10.65 13.97
CA GLN A 67 -7.51 -11.20 15.10
C GLN A 67 -7.28 -10.49 16.44
N HIS A 68 -6.04 -10.25 16.84
CA HIS A 68 -5.67 -9.48 18.03
C HIS A 68 -4.43 -8.61 17.76
N ASP A 69 -4.24 -7.60 18.60
CA ASP A 69 -3.08 -6.71 18.51
C ASP A 69 -1.78 -7.49 18.79
N GLY A 70 -0.69 -7.05 18.18
CA GLY A 70 0.60 -7.72 18.28
C GLY A 70 0.78 -8.91 17.33
N THR A 71 -0.02 -8.99 16.27
CA THR A 71 0.10 -10.04 15.24
C THR A 71 0.31 -9.45 13.85
N ILE A 72 0.87 -10.26 12.96
CA ILE A 72 0.92 -9.99 11.52
C ILE A 72 0.10 -11.06 10.80
N GLY A 73 -0.86 -10.64 9.97
CA GLY A 73 -1.65 -11.52 9.12
C GLY A 73 -1.13 -11.57 7.68
N LYS A 74 -1.36 -12.68 7.00
CA LYS A 74 -1.27 -12.84 5.54
C LYS A 74 -2.66 -12.70 4.94
N VAL A 75 -2.76 -11.99 3.81
CA VAL A 75 -4.00 -11.85 3.06
C VAL A 75 -3.79 -12.43 1.66
N ALA A 76 -4.56 -13.44 1.31
CA ALA A 76 -4.53 -14.06 0.00
C ALA A 76 -5.26 -13.19 -1.05
N PRO A 77 -5.05 -13.40 -2.37
CA PRO A 77 -5.70 -12.62 -3.43
C PRO A 77 -7.24 -12.68 -3.41
N ASP A 78 -7.81 -13.74 -2.87
CA ASP A 78 -9.27 -13.93 -2.69
C ASP A 78 -9.82 -13.30 -1.40
N GLY A 79 -8.95 -12.68 -0.59
CA GLY A 79 -9.30 -12.03 0.67
C GLY A 79 -9.29 -12.96 1.89
N THR A 80 -8.95 -14.23 1.74
CA THR A 80 -8.75 -15.16 2.86
C THR A 80 -7.54 -14.70 3.69
N CYS A 81 -7.70 -14.67 5.01
CA CYS A 81 -6.67 -14.24 5.94
C CYS A 81 -6.18 -15.39 6.82
N SER A 82 -4.91 -15.38 7.17
CA SER A 82 -4.28 -16.32 8.11
C SER A 82 -3.23 -15.61 8.95
N LEU A 83 -2.99 -16.11 10.16
CA LEU A 83 -1.88 -15.65 11.00
C LEU A 83 -0.55 -15.95 10.30
N PHE A 84 0.36 -14.99 10.31
CA PHE A 84 1.74 -15.19 9.91
C PHE A 84 2.64 -15.35 11.12
N ILE A 85 2.65 -14.36 12.03
CA ILE A 85 3.52 -14.34 13.19
C ILE A 85 2.88 -13.57 14.34
N GLU A 86 3.18 -13.98 15.57
CA GLU A 86 2.95 -13.19 16.78
C GLU A 86 4.23 -12.43 17.14
N LEU A 87 4.07 -11.17 17.51
CA LEU A 87 5.17 -10.34 17.98
C LEU A 87 5.51 -10.65 19.44
N PRO A 88 6.67 -10.23 19.94
CA PRO A 88 6.99 -10.34 21.37
C PRO A 88 5.90 -9.74 22.25
N GLU A 89 5.70 -10.30 23.44
CA GLU A 89 4.69 -9.86 24.39
C GLU A 89 4.76 -8.35 24.64
N GLY A 90 3.62 -7.69 24.52
CA GLY A 90 3.49 -6.23 24.67
C GLY A 90 3.84 -5.40 23.44
N SER A 91 4.40 -5.99 22.37
CA SER A 91 4.66 -5.28 21.11
C SER A 91 3.43 -5.17 20.24
N VAL A 92 3.19 -3.99 19.68
CA VAL A 92 2.12 -3.72 18.70
C VAL A 92 2.72 -2.98 17.51
N ALA A 93 2.76 -3.63 16.36
CA ALA A 93 3.21 -2.99 15.13
C ALA A 93 2.12 -2.11 14.51
N ASN A 94 2.54 -1.00 13.88
CA ASN A 94 1.62 -0.09 13.19
C ASN A 94 1.89 0.02 11.68
N CYS A 95 3.03 -0.41 11.19
CA CYS A 95 3.38 -0.43 9.77
C CYS A 95 4.24 -1.65 9.44
N ILE A 96 4.34 -1.97 8.15
CA ILE A 96 5.26 -2.97 7.61
C ILE A 96 6.08 -2.34 6.49
N GLN A 97 7.41 -2.46 6.59
CA GLN A 97 8.33 -2.06 5.52
C GLN A 97 9.25 -3.23 5.19
N PHE A 98 9.34 -3.61 3.91
CA PHE A 98 10.29 -4.62 3.45
C PHE A 98 11.58 -3.98 2.93
N ASP A 99 12.72 -4.59 3.23
CA ASP A 99 14.01 -4.24 2.63
C ASP A 99 14.21 -4.95 1.26
N SER A 100 15.30 -4.65 0.58
CA SER A 100 15.65 -5.25 -0.72
C SER A 100 16.00 -6.75 -0.61
N LYS A 101 16.36 -7.25 0.57
CA LYS A 101 16.62 -8.67 0.83
C LYS A 101 15.32 -9.44 1.09
N GLY A 102 14.24 -8.71 1.41
CA GLY A 102 12.91 -9.25 1.70
C GLY A 102 12.66 -9.44 3.20
N ASN A 103 13.48 -8.89 4.09
CA ASN A 103 13.20 -8.87 5.52
C ASN A 103 12.18 -7.79 5.85
N MET A 104 11.41 -8.00 6.91
CA MET A 104 10.35 -7.10 7.35
C MET A 104 10.83 -6.24 8.52
N PHE A 105 10.52 -4.94 8.47
CA PHE A 105 10.73 -3.98 9.54
C PHE A 105 9.39 -3.45 10.02
N LEU A 106 9.24 -3.34 11.34
CA LEU A 106 7.98 -2.98 12.00
C LEU A 106 8.25 -1.89 13.04
N PRO A 107 7.57 -0.74 12.98
CA PRO A 107 7.58 0.20 14.10
C PRO A 107 6.71 -0.39 15.21
N ASP A 108 7.31 -0.61 16.36
CA ASP A 108 6.65 -1.12 17.56
C ASP A 108 6.13 0.05 18.38
N PHE A 109 4.86 0.34 18.16
CA PHE A 109 4.13 1.47 18.73
C PHE A 109 4.19 1.53 20.27
N THR A 110 4.21 0.38 20.93
CA THR A 110 4.20 0.26 22.39
C THR A 110 5.59 0.09 22.99
N GLY A 111 6.52 -0.49 22.23
CA GLY A 111 7.85 -0.87 22.73
C GLY A 111 8.95 0.15 22.48
N HIS A 112 8.66 1.26 21.77
CA HIS A 112 9.67 2.26 21.35
C HIS A 112 10.80 1.64 20.51
N ASN A 113 10.45 0.64 19.67
CA ASN A 113 11.39 -0.13 18.87
C ASN A 113 11.09 0.03 17.37
N ILE A 114 12.10 -0.30 16.56
CA ILE A 114 11.90 -0.83 15.23
C ILE A 114 12.27 -2.30 15.30
N LEU A 115 11.31 -3.19 15.08
CA LEU A 115 11.54 -4.64 15.05
C LEU A 115 11.99 -5.06 13.65
N HIS A 116 12.75 -6.15 13.60
CA HIS A 116 13.18 -6.83 12.38
C HIS A 116 12.71 -8.28 12.40
N VAL A 117 12.07 -8.70 11.33
CA VAL A 117 11.67 -10.10 11.12
C VAL A 117 12.51 -10.69 9.99
N ASP A 118 13.30 -11.69 10.31
CA ASP A 118 13.97 -12.53 9.32
C ASP A 118 12.92 -13.44 8.67
N MET A 119 12.60 -13.19 7.40
CA MET A 119 11.50 -13.85 6.68
C MET A 119 11.79 -15.33 6.33
N LEU A 120 13.03 -15.80 6.48
CA LEU A 120 13.38 -17.23 6.28
C LEU A 120 13.16 -18.05 7.55
N THR A 121 13.50 -17.47 8.70
CA THR A 121 13.43 -18.15 10.00
C THR A 121 12.23 -17.71 10.84
N GLU A 122 11.48 -16.71 10.38
CA GLU A 122 10.37 -16.05 11.08
C GLU A 122 10.76 -15.49 12.45
N LYS A 123 12.06 -15.29 12.68
CA LYS A 123 12.58 -14.78 13.95
C LYS A 123 12.42 -13.28 14.04
N VAL A 124 11.76 -12.82 15.10
CA VAL A 124 11.66 -11.40 15.46
C VAL A 124 12.84 -10.99 16.36
N SER A 125 13.41 -9.84 16.09
CA SER A 125 14.46 -9.21 16.90
C SER A 125 14.29 -7.70 16.93
N VAL A 126 14.85 -7.04 17.95
CA VAL A 126 14.92 -5.57 17.99
C VAL A 126 16.04 -5.11 17.08
N PHE A 127 15.70 -4.33 16.04
CA PHE A 127 16.68 -3.68 15.15
C PHE A 127 17.18 -2.37 15.72
N CYS A 128 16.27 -1.58 16.30
CA CYS A 128 16.55 -0.31 16.94
C CYS A 128 15.66 -0.19 18.18
N HIS A 129 16.25 0.27 19.30
CA HIS A 129 15.52 0.68 20.49
C HIS A 129 15.92 2.10 20.85
N GLU A 130 14.96 3.01 20.99
CA GLU A 130 15.21 4.41 21.36
C GLU A 130 14.13 4.89 22.34
N PRO A 131 14.48 5.02 23.64
CA PRO A 131 13.53 5.41 24.68
C PRO A 131 12.90 6.80 24.50
N LEU A 132 13.51 7.66 23.64
CA LEU A 132 12.96 8.98 23.34
C LEU A 132 11.90 8.95 22.22
N MET A 133 11.71 7.83 21.55
CA MET A 133 10.55 7.63 20.67
C MET A 133 9.26 7.67 21.50
N TYR A 134 8.22 8.32 20.99
CA TYR A 134 6.90 8.38 21.64
C TYR A 134 6.10 7.12 21.34
N SER A 135 5.80 6.92 20.06
CA SER A 135 5.00 5.79 19.57
C SER A 135 5.27 5.63 18.06
N PRO A 136 6.42 5.05 17.67
CA PRO A 136 6.79 4.94 16.26
C PRO A 136 5.65 4.32 15.45
N ASN A 137 5.22 5.02 14.40
CA ASN A 137 3.95 4.78 13.74
C ASN A 137 4.11 4.24 12.30
N ASP A 138 4.45 5.08 11.34
CA ASP A 138 4.62 4.66 9.94
C ASP A 138 6.09 4.70 9.52
N LEU A 139 6.44 3.89 8.52
CA LEU A 139 7.80 3.76 8.01
C LEU A 139 7.84 3.90 6.49
N CYS A 140 8.89 4.56 6.00
CA CYS A 140 9.35 4.39 4.62
C CYS A 140 10.86 4.13 4.60
N MET A 141 11.36 3.55 3.52
CA MET A 141 12.77 3.17 3.36
C MET A 141 13.32 3.69 2.03
N ASN A 142 14.53 4.24 2.05
CA ASN A 142 15.23 4.59 0.81
C ASN A 142 15.96 3.38 0.21
N SER A 143 16.47 3.53 -0.99
CA SER A 143 17.22 2.47 -1.71
C SER A 143 18.53 2.06 -1.03
N LYS A 144 19.04 2.87 -0.11
CA LYS A 144 20.23 2.58 0.71
C LYS A 144 19.92 1.75 1.95
N GLY A 145 18.62 1.51 2.26
CA GLY A 145 18.17 0.75 3.42
C GLY A 145 18.03 1.58 4.70
N GLN A 146 18.10 2.91 4.63
CA GLN A 146 17.78 3.77 5.76
C GLN A 146 16.26 3.89 5.90
N LEU A 147 15.75 3.73 7.12
CA LEU A 147 14.35 3.91 7.47
C LEU A 147 14.10 5.36 7.92
N PHE A 148 12.94 5.87 7.56
CA PHE A 148 12.38 7.11 8.11
C PHE A 148 11.09 6.74 8.84
N ALA A 149 10.98 7.16 10.10
CA ALA A 149 9.85 6.85 10.97
C ALA A 149 9.15 8.13 11.41
N SER A 150 7.83 8.13 11.35
CA SER A 150 6.99 9.09 12.05
C SER A 150 6.76 8.60 13.48
N ASP A 151 6.72 9.53 14.42
CA ASP A 151 6.70 9.20 15.84
C ASP A 151 5.82 10.21 16.60
N PRO A 152 4.49 9.97 16.66
CA PRO A 152 3.54 10.85 17.34
C PRO A 152 3.46 10.60 18.83
N ASP A 153 3.14 11.65 19.57
CA ASP A 153 2.47 11.57 20.88
C ASP A 153 1.02 12.03 20.72
N TRP A 154 0.14 11.07 20.63
CA TRP A 154 -1.28 11.31 20.41
C TRP A 154 -1.95 12.11 21.53
N LYS A 155 -1.50 11.93 22.77
CA LYS A 155 -2.07 12.60 23.93
C LYS A 155 -1.72 14.09 23.97
N ARG A 156 -0.48 14.44 23.58
CA ARG A 156 0.01 15.82 23.53
C ARG A 156 -0.22 16.49 22.19
N GLU A 157 -0.67 15.72 21.19
CA GLU A 157 -0.83 16.16 19.79
C GLU A 157 0.44 16.75 19.18
N ILE A 158 1.58 16.15 19.53
CA ILE A 158 2.91 16.50 18.98
C ILE A 158 3.54 15.30 18.28
N GLY A 159 4.66 15.53 17.62
CA GLY A 159 5.40 14.46 16.94
C GLY A 159 6.82 14.87 16.60
N GLN A 160 7.55 13.86 16.17
CA GLN A 160 8.93 13.97 15.74
C GLN A 160 9.21 12.98 14.61
N LEU A 161 10.37 13.11 13.97
CA LEU A 161 10.79 12.20 12.89
C LEU A 161 12.17 11.63 13.23
N TRP A 162 12.30 10.34 12.96
CA TRP A 162 13.54 9.61 13.11
C TRP A 162 14.04 9.08 11.77
N ARG A 163 15.36 9.11 11.58
CA ARG A 163 16.04 8.27 10.60
C ARG A 163 16.74 7.14 11.36
N ILE A 164 16.57 5.92 10.91
CA ILE A 164 17.27 4.76 11.43
C ILE A 164 18.25 4.29 10.35
N ASP A 165 19.54 4.37 10.65
CA ASP A 165 20.60 3.98 9.73
C ASP A 165 20.69 2.46 9.59
N THR A 166 21.40 1.96 8.60
CA THR A 166 21.45 0.53 8.24
C THR A 166 22.08 -0.37 9.32
N ASP A 167 22.74 0.21 10.28
CA ASP A 167 23.30 -0.44 11.48
C ASP A 167 22.35 -0.40 12.70
N GLY A 168 21.13 0.11 12.52
CA GLY A 168 20.12 0.24 13.56
C GLY A 168 20.26 1.50 14.43
N LYS A 169 21.18 2.41 14.10
CA LYS A 169 21.38 3.64 14.87
C LYS A 169 20.27 4.66 14.58
N PRO A 170 19.49 5.10 15.61
CA PRO A 170 18.51 6.14 15.44
C PRO A 170 19.14 7.53 15.41
N VAL A 171 18.59 8.39 14.56
CA VAL A 171 18.95 9.81 14.46
C VAL A 171 17.64 10.61 14.48
N LEU A 172 17.48 11.46 15.50
CA LEU A 172 16.35 12.40 15.54
C LEU A 172 16.59 13.49 14.49
N ILE A 173 15.71 13.59 13.50
CA ILE A 173 15.88 14.46 12.34
C ILE A 173 14.92 15.66 12.32
N GLU A 174 13.82 15.61 13.07
CA GLU A 174 12.88 16.73 13.20
C GLU A 174 12.12 16.62 14.52
N THR A 175 11.82 17.76 15.12
CA THR A 175 11.03 17.89 16.37
C THR A 175 9.97 18.98 16.22
N ASN A 176 9.15 19.16 17.26
CA ASN A 176 8.13 20.22 17.31
C ASN A 176 7.14 20.18 16.13
N MET A 177 6.82 18.98 15.69
CA MET A 177 5.71 18.74 14.75
C MET A 177 4.40 18.55 15.49
N GLY A 178 3.30 18.59 14.75
CA GLY A 178 2.01 18.08 15.20
C GLY A 178 2.01 16.55 15.26
N THR A 179 0.84 15.94 15.31
CA THR A 179 0.66 14.49 15.40
C THR A 179 1.09 13.81 14.10
N THR A 180 2.38 13.52 13.97
CA THR A 180 2.96 12.89 12.77
C THR A 180 2.37 11.49 12.55
N ASN A 181 2.05 11.15 11.28
CA ASN A 181 1.49 9.85 10.95
C ASN A 181 2.10 9.36 9.62
N GLY A 182 1.34 9.33 8.51
CA GLY A 182 1.86 8.85 7.24
C GLY A 182 3.18 9.53 6.84
N ILE A 183 4.15 8.72 6.41
CA ILE A 183 5.47 9.15 5.96
C ILE A 183 5.83 8.41 4.67
N GLU A 184 6.30 9.14 3.63
CA GLU A 184 6.58 8.53 2.34
C GLU A 184 7.66 9.29 1.57
N LEU A 185 8.56 8.57 0.90
CA LEU A 185 9.55 9.14 -0.02
C LEU A 185 8.98 9.23 -1.44
N SER A 186 9.33 10.30 -2.15
CA SER A 186 9.09 10.39 -3.60
C SER A 186 9.80 9.24 -4.36
N PRO A 187 9.39 8.92 -5.61
CA PRO A 187 10.04 7.85 -6.37
C PRO A 187 11.53 8.07 -6.64
N ASP A 188 11.98 9.31 -6.71
CA ASP A 188 13.40 9.69 -6.88
C ASP A 188 14.15 9.84 -5.55
N GLU A 189 13.46 9.59 -4.42
CA GLU A 189 13.96 9.65 -3.04
C GLU A 189 14.50 11.03 -2.61
N LYS A 190 14.20 12.09 -3.37
CA LYS A 190 14.67 13.45 -3.07
C LYS A 190 13.70 14.28 -2.24
N THR A 191 12.49 13.79 -2.03
CA THR A 191 11.47 14.44 -1.22
C THR A 191 10.91 13.45 -0.20
N LEU A 192 10.89 13.86 1.07
CA LEU A 192 10.16 13.16 2.13
C LEU A 192 8.86 13.92 2.41
N TYR A 193 7.74 13.22 2.33
CA TYR A 193 6.43 13.70 2.72
C TYR A 193 6.07 13.16 4.10
N VAL A 194 5.50 14.03 4.94
CA VAL A 194 4.99 13.66 6.27
C VAL A 194 3.68 14.37 6.51
N ASN A 195 2.67 13.66 6.96
CA ASN A 195 1.44 14.32 7.38
C ASN A 195 1.33 14.43 8.90
N GLU A 196 0.49 15.37 9.35
CA GLU A 196 0.05 15.58 10.72
C GLU A 196 -1.45 15.33 10.79
N SER A 197 -1.85 14.23 11.44
CA SER A 197 -3.24 13.75 11.47
C SER A 197 -4.24 14.75 12.02
N VAL A 198 -3.91 15.38 13.15
CA VAL A 198 -4.80 16.31 13.89
C VAL A 198 -4.72 17.71 13.30
N GLN A 199 -3.50 18.15 12.95
CA GLN A 199 -3.25 19.48 12.39
C GLN A 199 -3.60 19.58 10.90
N LEU A 200 -3.88 18.45 10.23
CA LEU A 200 -4.33 18.35 8.84
C LEU A 200 -3.33 18.92 7.81
N ASN A 201 -2.06 18.95 8.16
CA ASN A 201 -0.98 19.40 7.30
C ASN A 201 -0.30 18.22 6.60
N VAL A 202 0.14 18.43 5.38
CA VAL A 202 1.14 17.59 4.72
C VAL A 202 2.38 18.45 4.48
N TRP A 203 3.49 18.03 5.07
CA TRP A 203 4.77 18.67 4.92
C TRP A 203 5.62 17.96 3.86
N LYS A 204 6.54 18.67 3.24
CA LYS A 204 7.60 18.09 2.42
C LYS A 204 8.96 18.64 2.82
N TYR A 205 9.96 17.78 2.69
CA TYR A 205 11.38 18.08 2.97
C TYR A 205 12.23 17.67 1.78
N ASP A 206 13.29 18.40 1.51
CA ASP A 206 14.34 17.98 0.61
C ASP A 206 15.20 16.92 1.33
N VAL A 207 15.56 15.83 0.65
CA VAL A 207 16.39 14.72 1.19
C VAL A 207 17.70 14.69 0.44
N ASP A 208 18.82 14.73 1.17
CA ASP A 208 20.17 14.63 0.60
C ASP A 208 20.60 13.15 0.42
N GLU A 209 21.75 12.94 -0.22
CA GLU A 209 22.32 11.61 -0.45
C GLU A 209 22.68 10.84 0.82
N LYS A 210 22.78 11.51 1.96
CA LYS A 210 23.06 10.89 3.28
C LYS A 210 21.77 10.59 4.05
N GLY A 211 20.62 10.95 3.52
CA GLY A 211 19.31 10.82 4.17
C GLY A 211 19.03 11.94 5.19
N ASN A 212 19.76 13.08 5.14
CA ASN A 212 19.39 14.23 5.95
C ASN A 212 18.26 14.99 5.27
N ILE A 213 17.37 15.54 6.09
CA ILE A 213 16.24 16.33 5.63
C ILE A 213 16.50 17.82 5.84
N SER A 214 15.94 18.66 4.96
CA SER A 214 16.02 20.11 5.03
C SER A 214 14.87 20.78 4.29
N GLY A 215 14.78 22.08 4.33
CA GLY A 215 13.84 22.83 3.48
C GLY A 215 12.37 22.53 3.74
N LYS A 216 11.95 22.32 5.00
CA LYS A 216 10.56 22.08 5.40
C LYS A 216 9.61 23.08 4.75
N LYS A 217 8.62 22.60 4.02
CA LYS A 217 7.59 23.41 3.37
C LYS A 217 6.23 22.77 3.51
N LEU A 218 5.18 23.57 3.74
CA LEU A 218 3.82 23.11 3.66
C LEU A 218 3.54 22.66 2.21
N PHE A 219 3.20 21.38 2.04
CA PHE A 219 2.89 20.81 0.73
C PHE A 219 1.40 20.92 0.43
N TYR A 220 0.54 20.58 1.43
CA TYR A 220 -0.90 20.71 1.33
C TYR A 220 -1.51 20.88 2.72
N LYS A 221 -2.63 21.59 2.80
CA LYS A 221 -3.45 21.78 4.00
C LYS A 221 -4.87 21.32 3.71
N PHE A 222 -5.39 20.45 4.57
CA PHE A 222 -6.80 20.07 4.53
C PHE A 222 -7.59 20.88 5.58
N ASP A 223 -8.90 21.01 5.35
CA ASP A 223 -9.78 21.77 6.22
C ASP A 223 -10.66 20.88 7.10
N ASP A 224 -10.71 19.56 6.82
CA ASP A 224 -11.59 18.61 7.48
C ASP A 224 -10.93 17.23 7.64
N PHE A 225 -11.46 16.39 8.51
CA PHE A 225 -11.10 14.99 8.75
C PHE A 225 -9.60 14.70 8.89
N GLY A 226 -9.27 13.58 9.54
CA GLY A 226 -7.89 13.18 9.78
C GLY A 226 -7.12 12.77 8.56
N LEU A 227 -5.80 12.76 8.71
CA LEU A 227 -4.85 12.19 7.74
C LEU A 227 -4.19 10.96 8.38
N ASP A 228 -3.94 9.93 7.58
CA ASP A 228 -3.31 8.70 8.06
C ASP A 228 -2.24 8.25 7.05
N GLY A 229 -2.13 6.99 6.69
CA GLY A 229 -1.08 6.50 5.81
C GLY A 229 -1.02 7.16 4.43
N MET A 230 0.17 7.14 3.82
CA MET A 230 0.43 7.73 2.50
C MET A 230 1.33 6.82 1.66
N LYS A 231 1.11 6.81 0.34
CA LYS A 231 2.01 6.16 -0.63
C LYS A 231 2.10 6.96 -1.93
N CYS A 232 3.26 6.90 -2.58
CA CYS A 232 3.46 7.48 -3.91
C CYS A 232 3.20 6.45 -5.03
N ASP A 233 2.61 6.92 -6.13
CA ASP A 233 2.66 6.20 -7.39
C ASP A 233 3.98 6.44 -8.15
N LYS A 234 4.18 5.76 -9.27
CA LYS A 234 5.38 5.86 -10.11
C LYS A 234 5.63 7.27 -10.67
N ASN A 235 4.59 8.06 -10.84
CA ASN A 235 4.68 9.44 -11.34
C ASN A 235 4.91 10.46 -10.21
N GLY A 236 5.00 10.00 -8.95
CA GLY A 236 5.17 10.84 -7.77
C GLY A 236 3.88 11.46 -7.25
N ASN A 237 2.72 11.05 -7.75
CA ASN A 237 1.47 11.47 -7.14
C ASN A 237 1.33 10.84 -5.76
N LEU A 238 0.97 11.65 -4.76
CA LEU A 238 0.83 11.23 -3.37
C LEU A 238 -0.62 10.87 -3.06
N TYR A 239 -0.84 9.63 -2.65
CA TYR A 239 -2.13 9.08 -2.19
C TYR A 239 -2.17 9.16 -0.69
N ILE A 240 -3.22 9.77 -0.13
CA ILE A 240 -3.36 10.06 1.30
C ILE A 240 -4.70 9.52 1.77
N THR A 241 -4.71 8.68 2.81
CA THR A 241 -5.92 8.24 3.46
C THR A 241 -6.53 9.37 4.29
N ARG A 242 -7.85 9.59 4.13
CA ARG A 242 -8.61 10.61 4.86
C ARG A 242 -9.46 9.92 5.94
N TRP A 243 -8.81 9.71 7.08
CA TRP A 243 -9.43 9.06 8.23
C TRP A 243 -10.66 9.82 8.74
N GLY A 244 -11.77 9.11 8.93
CA GLY A 244 -13.06 9.69 9.30
C GLY A 244 -13.92 10.12 8.12
N LYS A 245 -13.31 10.52 6.98
CA LYS A 245 -14.01 10.84 5.72
C LYS A 245 -14.32 9.59 4.90
N GLY A 246 -13.41 8.63 4.89
CA GLY A 246 -13.51 7.41 4.11
C GLY A 246 -13.18 7.64 2.63
N THR A 247 -12.10 8.35 2.37
CA THR A 247 -11.65 8.62 1.00
C THR A 247 -10.12 8.53 0.91
N ILE A 248 -9.62 8.36 -0.31
CA ILE A 248 -8.22 8.54 -0.67
C ILE A 248 -8.12 9.80 -1.53
N VAL A 249 -7.37 10.80 -1.08
CA VAL A 249 -7.03 11.97 -1.91
C VAL A 249 -5.73 11.71 -2.65
N VAL A 250 -5.67 12.12 -3.92
CA VAL A 250 -4.47 12.05 -4.76
C VAL A 250 -4.03 13.46 -5.10
N LEU A 251 -2.79 13.79 -4.77
CA LEU A 251 -2.13 15.08 -5.07
C LEU A 251 -1.01 14.86 -6.07
N SER A 252 -0.80 15.83 -6.97
CA SER A 252 0.37 15.82 -7.87
C SER A 252 1.67 16.14 -7.10
N PRO A 253 2.87 15.92 -7.67
CA PRO A 253 4.16 16.31 -7.06
C PRO A 253 4.27 17.80 -6.72
N GLU A 254 3.45 18.66 -7.38
CA GLU A 254 3.37 20.10 -7.11
C GLU A 254 2.35 20.46 -6.01
N GLY A 255 1.67 19.44 -5.41
CA GLY A 255 0.65 19.65 -4.39
C GLY A 255 -0.73 20.05 -4.95
N LYS A 256 -1.00 19.80 -6.23
CA LYS A 256 -2.31 20.06 -6.82
C LYS A 256 -3.24 18.88 -6.64
N PHE A 257 -4.49 19.13 -6.29
CA PHE A 257 -5.53 18.11 -6.22
C PHE A 257 -5.77 17.47 -7.59
N ILE A 258 -5.72 16.14 -7.65
CA ILE A 258 -6.01 15.37 -8.87
C ILE A 258 -7.40 14.74 -8.77
N ARG A 259 -7.65 14.01 -7.67
CA ARG A 259 -8.92 13.30 -7.43
C ARG A 259 -9.11 12.92 -5.98
N GLU A 260 -10.33 12.54 -5.66
CA GLU A 260 -10.71 11.88 -4.41
C GLU A 260 -11.48 10.60 -4.74
N ILE A 261 -11.12 9.49 -4.09
CA ILE A 261 -11.67 8.15 -4.32
C ILE A 261 -12.43 7.75 -3.08
N SER A 262 -13.74 7.48 -3.23
CA SER A 262 -14.59 7.08 -2.10
C SER A 262 -14.39 5.61 -1.75
N LEU A 263 -14.32 5.32 -0.47
CA LEU A 263 -14.33 3.98 0.12
C LEU A 263 -15.70 3.70 0.75
N LYS A 264 -15.98 2.45 1.06
CA LYS A 264 -17.19 2.07 1.81
C LYS A 264 -17.00 2.34 3.30
N GLY A 265 -15.82 2.00 3.85
CA GLY A 265 -15.45 2.33 5.23
C GLY A 265 -15.08 3.80 5.39
N LYS A 266 -15.12 4.30 6.63
CA LYS A 266 -14.84 5.70 6.96
C LYS A 266 -13.48 5.93 7.62
N LYS A 267 -12.97 4.92 8.33
CA LYS A 267 -11.70 5.04 9.04
C LYS A 267 -10.59 4.31 8.28
N CYS A 268 -10.30 4.82 7.07
CA CYS A 268 -9.19 4.31 6.26
C CYS A 268 -7.86 4.72 6.90
N SER A 269 -7.08 3.73 7.33
CA SER A 269 -5.83 3.96 8.03
C SER A 269 -4.63 4.00 7.08
N ASN A 270 -4.38 2.98 6.28
CA ASN A 270 -3.22 2.97 5.40
C ASN A 270 -3.55 2.35 4.03
N LEU A 271 -2.59 2.41 3.11
CA LEU A 271 -2.74 1.86 1.77
C LEU A 271 -1.42 1.29 1.23
N VAL A 272 -1.52 0.38 0.27
CA VAL A 272 -0.37 -0.14 -0.47
C VAL A 272 -0.74 -0.43 -1.92
N PHE A 273 0.21 -0.23 -2.82
CA PHE A 273 0.08 -0.66 -4.21
C PHE A 273 0.53 -2.11 -4.37
N GLY A 274 -0.21 -2.89 -5.15
CA GLY A 274 0.11 -4.28 -5.44
C GLY A 274 -0.71 -4.82 -6.61
N GLY A 275 -0.94 -6.14 -6.61
CA GLY A 275 -1.66 -6.82 -7.68
C GLY A 275 -0.90 -6.90 -8.99
N ASP A 276 -1.59 -7.23 -10.08
CA ASP A 276 -0.96 -7.30 -11.40
C ASP A 276 -0.40 -5.94 -11.81
N LYS A 277 0.89 -5.91 -12.12
CA LYS A 277 1.62 -4.69 -12.52
C LYS A 277 1.57 -3.54 -11.50
N GLY A 278 1.31 -3.83 -10.22
CA GLY A 278 1.28 -2.84 -9.16
C GLY A 278 0.18 -1.78 -9.27
N LYS A 279 -0.92 -2.08 -9.96
CA LYS A 279 -2.00 -1.13 -10.25
C LYS A 279 -3.24 -1.29 -9.38
N THR A 280 -3.27 -2.24 -8.49
CA THR A 280 -4.33 -2.34 -7.49
C THR A 280 -3.89 -1.66 -6.21
N VAL A 281 -4.73 -0.81 -5.65
CA VAL A 281 -4.51 -0.18 -4.34
C VAL A 281 -5.33 -0.94 -3.31
N PHE A 282 -4.68 -1.36 -2.24
CA PHE A 282 -5.24 -2.07 -1.10
C PHE A 282 -5.28 -1.14 0.09
N VAL A 283 -6.41 -1.06 0.79
CA VAL A 283 -6.66 -0.08 1.84
C VAL A 283 -7.13 -0.78 3.11
N THR A 284 -6.55 -0.46 4.25
CA THR A 284 -6.97 -0.92 5.57
C THR A 284 -8.05 0.00 6.15
N LEU A 285 -9.04 -0.60 6.80
CA LEU A 285 -10.23 0.08 7.33
C LEU A 285 -10.52 -0.33 8.77
N GLN A 286 -10.27 0.57 9.70
CA GLN A 286 -10.40 0.33 11.14
C GLN A 286 -11.85 0.13 11.58
N ASP A 287 -12.79 0.89 11.01
CA ASP A 287 -14.21 0.78 11.33
C ASP A 287 -14.86 -0.52 10.81
N ARG A 288 -14.30 -1.10 9.76
CA ARG A 288 -14.73 -2.38 9.19
C ARG A 288 -13.86 -3.56 9.66
N LYS A 289 -12.71 -3.28 10.26
CA LYS A 289 -11.71 -4.28 10.69
C LYS A 289 -11.36 -5.26 9.56
N GLY A 290 -11.13 -4.70 8.38
CA GLY A 290 -10.91 -5.42 7.14
C GLY A 290 -10.32 -4.52 6.06
N MET A 291 -10.30 -5.00 4.84
CA MET A 291 -9.67 -4.30 3.72
C MET A 291 -10.61 -4.12 2.54
N GLU A 292 -10.40 -3.02 1.84
CA GLU A 292 -10.93 -2.77 0.50
C GLU A 292 -9.79 -2.65 -0.50
N LYS A 293 -10.13 -2.74 -1.80
CA LYS A 293 -9.20 -2.50 -2.91
C LYS A 293 -9.88 -1.77 -4.04
N PHE A 294 -9.11 -1.10 -4.88
CA PHE A 294 -9.58 -0.52 -6.13
C PHE A 294 -8.48 -0.57 -7.20
N GLU A 295 -8.90 -0.60 -8.47
CA GLU A 295 -7.97 -0.52 -9.60
C GLU A 295 -7.55 0.92 -9.86
N ASN A 296 -6.26 1.11 -10.13
CA ASN A 296 -5.63 2.38 -10.48
C ASN A 296 -5.02 2.30 -11.89
N ASN A 297 -4.85 3.43 -12.56
CA ASN A 297 -4.26 3.46 -13.90
C ASN A 297 -2.71 3.60 -13.87
N ILE A 298 -2.15 4.09 -12.76
CA ILE A 298 -0.72 4.28 -12.56
C ILE A 298 -0.25 3.29 -11.48
N PRO A 299 0.85 2.55 -11.70
CA PRO A 299 1.37 1.63 -10.68
C PRO A 299 2.02 2.39 -9.53
N GLY A 300 2.16 1.72 -8.38
CA GLY A 300 2.94 2.23 -7.26
C GLY A 300 4.42 2.45 -7.61
N LYS A 301 5.12 3.25 -6.83
CA LYS A 301 6.51 3.68 -7.11
C LYS A 301 7.54 2.54 -7.21
N LYS A 302 7.24 1.38 -6.63
CA LYS A 302 8.14 0.20 -6.64
C LYS A 302 7.95 -0.72 -7.86
N TYR A 303 7.08 -0.38 -8.82
CA TYR A 303 6.72 -1.21 -9.98
C TYR A 303 7.16 -0.64 -11.32
#